data_7d2c99397e964371682065423e1e3840
#
_entry.id   7d2c99397e964371682065423e1e3840
#
_cell.length_a   1.000
_cell.length_b   1.000
_cell.length_c   1.000
_cell.angle_alpha   90.00
_cell.angle_beta   90.00
_cell.angle_gamma   90.00
#
_symmetry.space_group_name_H-M   'P 1'
#
loop_
_entity.id
_entity.type
_entity.pdbx_description
1 polymer ?
#
loop_
_entity_poly.entity_id
_entity_poly.type
_entity_poly.pdbx_seq_one_letter_code
_entity_poly.pdbx_strand_id
1 'polypeptide(L)'
;MTEFTTIEKLALNISPSYDAIVRYKGFVCLATLNYKGEYEASIYEFIDEADEYAEIECRLSLNEKATIPFKNSGEAIKWCFDKIDK
;
A
#
# COMPACT_ATOMS: atom_id res chain seq x y z
N MET A 1 -21.10 -11.17 2.76
CA MET A 1 -19.70 -11.15 3.20
C MET A 1 -18.86 -10.49 2.13
N THR A 2 -18.07 -9.51 2.51
CA THR A 2 -17.24 -8.77 1.56
C THR A 2 -15.93 -9.54 1.34
N GLU A 3 -15.64 -9.88 0.10
CA GLU A 3 -14.36 -10.47 -0.24
C GLU A 3 -13.34 -9.38 -0.50
N PHE A 4 -12.20 -9.49 0.15
CA PHE A 4 -11.09 -8.60 -0.10
C PHE A 4 -10.39 -8.98 -1.40
N THR A 5 -9.92 -7.97 -2.13
CA THR A 5 -9.05 -8.21 -3.29
C THR A 5 -7.72 -8.77 -2.82
N THR A 6 -6.94 -9.34 -3.73
CA THR A 6 -5.61 -9.85 -3.43
C THR A 6 -4.72 -8.75 -2.83
N ILE A 7 -4.80 -7.54 -3.39
CA ILE A 7 -4.01 -6.39 -2.91
C ILE A 7 -4.42 -6.02 -1.49
N GLU A 8 -5.73 -5.99 -1.21
CA GLU A 8 -6.23 -5.69 0.14
C GLU A 8 -5.77 -6.72 1.16
N LYS A 9 -5.81 -8.01 0.80
CA LYS A 9 -5.33 -9.09 1.67
C LYS A 9 -3.85 -8.93 1.99
N LEU A 10 -3.03 -8.58 1.01
CA LEU A 10 -1.61 -8.35 1.22
C LEU A 10 -1.37 -7.12 2.08
N ALA A 11 -2.14 -6.06 1.86
CA ALA A 11 -2.04 -4.84 2.67
C ALA A 11 -2.40 -5.12 4.13
N LEU A 12 -3.44 -5.93 4.38
CA LEU A 12 -3.83 -6.32 5.74
C LEU A 12 -2.74 -7.12 6.45
N ASN A 13 -1.95 -7.91 5.72
CA ASN A 13 -0.82 -8.62 6.31
C ASN A 13 0.33 -7.68 6.70
N ILE A 14 0.51 -6.59 5.97
CA ILE A 14 1.56 -5.60 6.23
C ILE A 14 1.11 -4.61 7.29
N SER A 15 -0.11 -4.12 7.17
CA SER A 15 -0.69 -3.13 8.09
C SER A 15 -2.18 -3.36 8.22
N PRO A 16 -2.62 -4.01 9.32
CA PRO A 16 -4.06 -4.24 9.51
C PRO A 16 -4.87 -2.97 9.76
N SER A 17 -4.20 -1.84 9.94
CA SER A 17 -4.86 -0.57 10.26
C SER A 17 -4.78 0.45 9.12
N TYR A 18 -4.63 0.00 7.88
CA TYR A 18 -4.58 0.95 6.77
C TYR A 18 -5.94 1.65 6.59
N ASP A 19 -5.89 2.93 6.20
CA ASP A 19 -7.07 3.75 5.96
C ASP A 19 -7.43 3.81 4.48
N ALA A 20 -6.43 3.85 3.61
CA ALA A 20 -6.64 3.87 2.17
C ALA A 20 -5.55 3.08 1.47
N ILE A 21 -5.94 2.41 0.39
CA ILE A 21 -5.02 1.67 -0.46
C ILE A 21 -5.38 1.98 -1.92
N VAL A 22 -4.37 2.36 -2.71
CA VAL A 22 -4.56 2.71 -4.11
C VAL A 22 -3.45 2.09 -4.95
N ARG A 23 -3.84 1.44 -6.03
CA ARG A 23 -2.89 0.94 -7.01
C ARG A 23 -2.64 2.02 -8.06
N TYR A 24 -1.37 2.38 -8.30
CA TYR A 24 -1.00 3.44 -9.21
C TYR A 24 0.29 3.11 -9.95
N LYS A 25 0.24 3.03 -11.28
CA LYS A 25 1.40 2.78 -12.16
C LYS A 25 2.25 1.58 -11.73
N GLY A 26 1.61 0.48 -11.34
CA GLY A 26 2.30 -0.72 -10.90
C GLY A 26 2.76 -0.72 -9.45
N PHE A 27 2.51 0.36 -8.72
CA PHE A 27 2.81 0.46 -7.30
C PHE A 27 1.54 0.43 -6.48
N VAL A 28 1.67 0.09 -5.22
CA VAL A 28 0.58 0.12 -4.26
C VAL A 28 0.86 1.21 -3.24
N CYS A 29 -0.02 2.19 -3.17
CA CYS A 29 0.09 3.31 -2.25
C CYS A 29 -0.79 3.04 -1.03
N LEU A 30 -0.22 3.13 0.14
CA LEU A 30 -0.88 2.80 1.39
C LEU A 30 -0.84 3.99 2.34
N ALA A 31 -2.02 4.37 2.86
CA ALA A 31 -2.13 5.36 3.93
C ALA A 31 -2.57 4.64 5.20
N THR A 32 -1.78 4.75 6.25
CA THR A 32 -1.98 4.04 7.51
C THR A 32 -2.16 5.03 8.65
N LEU A 33 -3.22 4.85 9.43
CA LEU A 33 -3.45 5.67 10.62
C LEU A 33 -2.51 5.20 11.74
N ASN A 34 -1.73 6.13 12.29
CA ASN A 34 -0.85 5.82 13.41
C ASN A 34 -1.54 6.12 14.75
N TYR A 35 -0.86 5.79 15.86
CA TYR A 35 -1.40 5.95 17.20
C TYR A 35 -1.59 7.41 17.62
N LYS A 36 -1.02 8.36 16.87
CA LYS A 36 -1.17 9.81 17.13
C LYS A 36 -2.33 10.42 16.37
N GLY A 37 -3.07 9.62 15.58
CA GLY A 37 -4.15 10.13 14.75
C GLY A 37 -3.68 10.76 13.45
N GLU A 38 -2.44 10.52 13.07
CA GLU A 38 -1.86 11.02 11.82
C GLU A 38 -1.71 9.88 10.83
N TYR A 39 -1.53 10.20 9.56
CA TYR A 39 -1.43 9.19 8.50
C TYR A 39 0.00 9.06 8.00
N GLU A 40 0.44 7.83 7.86
CA GLU A 40 1.74 7.50 7.28
C GLU A 40 1.55 7.02 5.85
N ALA A 41 2.45 7.41 4.96
CA ALA A 41 2.39 7.04 3.55
C ALA A 41 3.48 6.02 3.24
N SER A 42 3.12 4.98 2.49
CA SER A 42 4.05 3.94 2.08
C SER A 42 3.79 3.56 0.62
N ILE A 43 4.85 3.29 -0.11
CA ILE A 43 4.78 2.83 -1.49
C ILE A 43 5.33 1.42 -1.54
N TYR A 44 4.53 0.48 -2.04
CA TYR A 44 4.93 -0.91 -2.21
C TYR A 44 4.95 -1.25 -3.69
N GLU A 45 5.90 -2.09 -4.07
CA GLU A 45 5.95 -2.68 -5.39
C GLU A 45 5.20 -4.01 -5.35
N PHE A 46 4.32 -4.20 -6.31
CA PHE A 46 3.56 -5.43 -6.44
C PHE A 46 4.40 -6.44 -7.23
N ILE A 47 4.83 -7.47 -6.55
CA ILE A 47 5.61 -8.54 -7.18
C ILE A 47 4.67 -9.70 -7.44
N ASP A 48 4.45 -9.97 -8.73
CA ASP A 48 3.61 -11.07 -9.17
C ASP A 48 4.54 -12.23 -9.55
N GLU A 49 4.67 -13.18 -8.63
CA GLU A 49 5.44 -14.39 -8.90
C GLU A 49 4.49 -15.49 -9.34
N ALA A 50 4.49 -15.78 -10.63
CA ALA A 50 3.78 -16.92 -11.17
C ALA A 50 4.64 -18.15 -11.02
N ASP A 51 4.23 -19.09 -10.16
CA ASP A 51 4.84 -20.40 -10.10
C ASP A 51 4.13 -21.31 -11.10
N GLU A 52 4.89 -22.12 -11.84
CA GLU A 52 4.36 -23.16 -12.75
C GLU A 52 3.39 -24.11 -12.07
N TYR A 53 3.37 -24.18 -10.76
CA TYR A 53 2.56 -25.12 -9.98
C TYR A 53 1.25 -24.51 -9.46
N ALA A 54 0.77 -23.48 -10.09
CA ALA A 54 -0.61 -23.01 -10.03
C ALA A 54 -1.01 -22.11 -8.87
N GLU A 55 -0.13 -21.69 -8.02
CA GLU A 55 -0.48 -20.61 -7.09
C GLU A 55 0.33 -19.37 -7.38
N ILE A 56 -0.36 -18.32 -7.78
CA ILE A 56 0.24 -17.00 -7.93
C ILE A 56 0.52 -16.49 -6.54
N GLU A 57 1.77 -16.48 -6.12
CA GLU A 57 2.17 -15.79 -4.91
C GLU A 57 2.36 -14.32 -5.23
N CYS A 58 1.40 -13.52 -4.78
CA CYS A 58 1.51 -12.08 -4.87
C CYS A 58 2.16 -11.57 -3.60
N ARG A 59 3.20 -10.76 -3.75
CA ARG A 59 3.89 -10.13 -2.62
C ARG A 59 3.93 -8.64 -2.81
N LEU A 60 3.88 -7.92 -1.70
CA LEU A 60 4.16 -6.49 -1.67
C LEU A 60 5.53 -6.30 -1.04
N SER A 61 6.41 -5.63 -1.77
CA SER A 61 7.73 -5.24 -1.28
C SER A 61 7.76 -3.74 -1.02
N LEU A 62 8.19 -3.35 0.17
CA LEU A 62 8.30 -1.93 0.51
C LEU A 62 9.32 -1.26 -0.39
N ASN A 63 8.88 -0.24 -1.11
CA ASN A 63 9.75 0.55 -1.99
C ASN A 63 10.18 1.84 -1.29
N GLU A 64 9.23 2.59 -0.76
CA GLU A 64 9.53 3.85 -0.10
C GLU A 64 8.46 4.16 0.95
N LYS A 65 8.89 4.80 2.04
CA LYS A 65 8.00 5.23 3.11
C LYS A 65 8.30 6.69 3.43
N ALA A 66 7.25 7.49 3.62
CA ALA A 66 7.41 8.88 4.02
C ALA A 66 7.99 8.98 5.41
N THR A 67 8.87 9.94 5.63
CA THR A 67 9.51 10.18 6.92
C THR A 67 8.71 11.14 7.80
N ILE A 68 7.68 11.78 7.24
CA ILE A 68 6.81 12.71 7.95
C ILE A 68 5.37 12.22 7.89
N PRO A 69 4.55 12.51 8.91
CA PRO A 69 3.13 12.17 8.86
C PRO A 69 2.31 13.20 8.09
N PHE A 70 1.08 12.83 7.76
CA PHE A 70 0.13 13.66 7.03
C PHE A 70 -1.15 13.82 7.85
N LYS A 71 -1.91 14.88 7.58
CA LYS A 71 -3.14 15.20 8.31
C LYS A 71 -4.30 14.29 7.93
N ASN A 72 -4.31 13.81 6.69
CA ASN A 72 -5.38 12.95 6.20
C ASN A 72 -4.83 11.95 5.19
N SER A 73 -5.63 10.93 4.90
CA SER A 73 -5.23 9.86 3.98
C SER A 73 -5.03 10.38 2.55
N GLY A 74 -5.79 11.38 2.13
CA GLY A 74 -5.66 11.97 0.79
C GLY A 74 -4.29 12.59 0.56
N GLU A 75 -3.77 13.31 1.56
CA GLU A 75 -2.44 13.91 1.49
C GLU A 75 -1.35 12.83 1.45
N ALA A 76 -1.52 11.76 2.21
CA ALA A 76 -0.59 10.63 2.21
C ALA A 76 -0.54 9.96 0.82
N ILE A 77 -1.70 9.71 0.23
CA ILE A 77 -1.78 9.11 -1.10
C ILE A 77 -1.20 10.06 -2.17
N LYS A 78 -1.46 11.36 -2.05
CA LYS A 78 -0.88 12.35 -2.96
C LYS A 78 0.64 12.33 -2.93
N TRP A 79 1.22 12.22 -1.73
CA TRP A 79 2.66 12.08 -1.58
C TRP A 79 3.18 10.87 -2.37
N CYS A 80 2.48 9.74 -2.29
CA CYS A 80 2.85 8.55 -3.03
C CYS A 80 2.83 8.80 -4.54
N PHE A 81 1.78 9.43 -5.06
CA PHE A 81 1.67 9.75 -6.47
C PHE A 81 2.80 10.67 -6.94
N ASP A 82 3.09 11.71 -6.17
CA ASP A 82 4.15 12.65 -6.50
C ASP A 82 5.52 11.97 -6.55
N LYS A 83 5.77 11.02 -5.66
CA LYS A 83 7.00 10.24 -5.66
C LYS A 83 7.10 9.31 -6.87
N ILE A 84 6.03 8.65 -7.21
CA ILE A 84 5.99 7.71 -8.34
C ILE A 84 6.16 8.46 -9.66
N ASP A 85 5.61 9.66 -9.77
CA ASP A 85 5.64 10.47 -10.99
C ASP A 85 6.97 11.21 -11.23
N LYS A 86 7.88 11.14 -10.31
CA LYS A 86 9.20 11.74 -10.49
C LYS A 86 10.06 10.97 -11.47
#